data_8b9c1534bf241f58824bcd3864670bf5
#
_entry.id   8b9c1534bf241f58824bcd3864670bf5
#
_cell.length_a   1.000
_cell.length_b   1.000
_cell.length_c   1.000
_cell.angle_alpha   90.00
_cell.angle_beta   90.00
_cell.angle_gamma   90.00
#
_symmetry.space_group_name_H-M   'P 1'
#
loop_
_entity.id
_entity.type
_entity.pdbx_description
1 polymer ?
#
loop_
_entity_poly.entity_id
_entity_poly.type
_entity_poly.pdbx_seq_one_letter_code
_entity_poly.pdbx_strand_id
1 'polypeptide(L)'
;MSISRVRAAMTFPSKFILCAAQNPCPCGFLGDSVHRCSCKQSEIDSYKRKISGPLMDRIDMQINLSRVEFSELKTKEKGESSAAIRERVVKARLLQQERLEALGMHCNAQMGRSEVVKYCQLDAAAQNVMERYFNMLNLSARSHDRILKVARTIADLAGSENIDAVHLAEAIQLRTSVRP
;
A
#
# COMPACT_ATOMS: atom_id res chain seq x y z
N MET A 1 -18.97 -7.08 8.54
CA MET A 1 -19.81 -6.52 7.47
C MET A 1 -21.19 -7.11 7.59
N SER A 2 -22.24 -6.28 7.64
CA SER A 2 -23.62 -6.75 7.75
C SER A 2 -24.36 -6.44 6.44
N ILE A 3 -25.05 -7.45 5.93
CA ILE A 3 -25.93 -7.35 4.74
C ILE A 3 -27.35 -7.58 5.22
N SER A 4 -28.21 -6.60 5.05
CA SER A 4 -29.63 -6.71 5.37
C SER A 4 -30.44 -6.72 4.08
N ARG A 5 -31.32 -7.72 3.93
CA ARG A 5 -32.34 -7.82 2.88
C ARG A 5 -33.70 -8.07 3.53
N VAL A 6 -34.77 -7.86 2.77
CA VAL A 6 -36.16 -7.91 3.25
C VAL A 6 -36.49 -9.14 4.12
N ARG A 7 -35.79 -10.25 3.97
CA ARG A 7 -36.09 -11.51 4.68
C ARG A 7 -34.95 -12.03 5.58
N ALA A 8 -33.76 -11.39 5.58
CA ALA A 8 -32.64 -11.86 6.39
C ALA A 8 -31.58 -10.76 6.60
N ALA A 9 -31.02 -10.70 7.79
CA ALA A 9 -29.81 -9.96 8.11
C ALA A 9 -28.69 -10.95 8.43
N MET A 10 -27.58 -10.84 7.72
CA MET A 10 -26.41 -11.71 7.92
C MET A 10 -25.17 -10.86 8.18
N THR A 11 -24.37 -11.27 9.16
CA THR A 11 -23.11 -10.60 9.46
C THR A 11 -21.95 -11.53 9.13
N PHE A 12 -21.01 -11.02 8.32
CA PHE A 12 -19.80 -11.75 7.89
C PHE A 12 -18.57 -11.11 8.51
N PRO A 13 -17.56 -11.90 8.91
CA PRO A 13 -16.25 -11.37 9.22
C PRO A 13 -15.66 -10.69 7.96
N SER A 14 -15.13 -9.48 8.11
CA SER A 14 -14.60 -8.70 7.00
C SER A 14 -13.15 -8.23 7.22
N LYS A 15 -12.43 -8.93 8.10
CA LYS A 15 -10.98 -8.72 8.31
C LYS A 15 -10.22 -9.65 7.36
N PHE A 16 -9.70 -9.13 6.26
CA PHE A 16 -8.94 -9.88 5.27
C PHE A 16 -7.90 -8.97 4.60
N ILE A 17 -6.90 -9.57 3.97
CA ILE A 17 -5.95 -8.87 3.11
C ILE A 17 -6.49 -8.94 1.68
N LEU A 18 -6.64 -7.78 1.03
CA LEU A 18 -6.98 -7.71 -0.39
C LEU A 18 -5.71 -7.54 -1.20
N CYS A 19 -5.44 -8.50 -2.08
CA CYS A 19 -4.43 -8.39 -3.13
C CYS A 19 -5.15 -8.43 -4.49
N ALA A 20 -4.93 -7.42 -5.31
CA ALA A 20 -5.55 -7.30 -6.63
C ALA A 20 -4.51 -6.98 -7.68
N ALA A 21 -4.68 -7.53 -8.89
CA ALA A 21 -3.87 -7.22 -10.05
C ALA A 21 -4.75 -6.66 -11.16
N GLN A 22 -4.22 -5.69 -11.90
CA GLN A 22 -4.92 -5.02 -12.98
C GLN A 22 -3.96 -4.67 -14.11
N ASN A 23 -4.40 -4.84 -15.34
CA ASN A 23 -3.67 -4.31 -16.48
C ASN A 23 -3.76 -2.77 -16.53
N PRO A 24 -2.76 -2.07 -17.13
CA PRO A 24 -2.76 -0.62 -17.21
C PRO A 24 -3.83 -0.05 -18.17
N CYS A 25 -4.32 -0.87 -19.12
CA CYS A 25 -5.35 -0.50 -20.10
C CYS A 25 -6.00 -1.77 -20.69
N PRO A 26 -7.08 -1.66 -21.50
CA PRO A 26 -7.73 -2.82 -22.11
C PRO A 26 -6.83 -3.73 -22.92
N CYS A 27 -5.86 -3.20 -23.69
CA CYS A 27 -4.90 -4.01 -24.44
C CYS A 27 -3.70 -4.49 -23.61
N GLY A 28 -3.47 -3.95 -22.39
CA GLY A 28 -2.38 -4.33 -21.50
C GLY A 28 -1.04 -3.63 -21.76
N PHE A 29 -0.89 -2.85 -22.84
CA PHE A 29 0.41 -2.32 -23.28
C PHE A 29 0.62 -0.82 -22.99
N LEU A 30 -0.20 -0.19 -22.16
CA LEU A 30 0.02 1.21 -21.80
C LEU A 30 1.29 1.33 -20.93
N GLY A 31 2.30 2.06 -21.45
CA GLY A 31 3.61 2.20 -20.77
C GLY A 31 4.59 1.06 -21.05
N ASP A 32 4.24 0.08 -21.91
CA ASP A 32 5.16 -0.98 -22.31
C ASP A 32 6.26 -0.39 -23.22
N SER A 33 7.52 -0.82 -23.00
CA SER A 33 8.70 -0.35 -23.74
C SER A 33 8.83 -0.96 -25.14
N VAL A 34 8.20 -2.12 -25.38
CA VAL A 34 8.33 -2.91 -26.61
C VAL A 34 7.07 -2.84 -27.47
N HIS A 35 5.89 -2.95 -26.84
CA HIS A 35 4.62 -2.95 -27.56
C HIS A 35 3.90 -1.62 -27.41
N ARG A 36 3.52 -1.03 -28.53
CA ARG A 36 2.73 0.20 -28.51
C ARG A 36 1.28 -0.09 -28.10
N CYS A 37 0.78 0.67 -27.14
CA CYS A 37 -0.64 0.65 -26.78
C CYS A 37 -1.52 1.03 -27.98
N SER A 38 -2.53 0.23 -28.27
CA SER A 38 -3.50 0.46 -29.36
C SER A 38 -4.81 1.12 -28.88
N CYS A 39 -4.97 1.32 -27.58
CA CYS A 39 -6.19 1.89 -27.01
C CYS A 39 -6.29 3.39 -27.31
N LYS A 40 -7.50 3.86 -27.59
CA LYS A 40 -7.81 5.29 -27.62
C LYS A 40 -7.84 5.84 -26.18
N GLN A 41 -7.56 7.12 -26.00
CA GLN A 41 -7.56 7.75 -24.68
C GLN A 41 -8.91 7.57 -23.96
N SER A 42 -10.02 7.70 -24.68
CA SER A 42 -11.37 7.48 -24.12
C SER A 42 -11.61 6.06 -23.58
N GLU A 43 -10.99 5.05 -24.20
CA GLU A 43 -11.06 3.66 -23.75
C GLU A 43 -10.23 3.45 -22.47
N ILE A 44 -9.05 4.06 -22.42
CA ILE A 44 -8.17 4.04 -21.22
C ILE A 44 -8.90 4.70 -20.05
N ASP A 45 -9.49 5.88 -20.26
CA ASP A 45 -10.19 6.62 -19.23
C ASP A 45 -11.44 5.86 -18.74
N SER A 46 -12.18 5.24 -19.65
CA SER A 46 -13.33 4.41 -19.32
C SER A 46 -12.92 3.18 -18.51
N TYR A 47 -11.78 2.56 -18.88
CA TYR A 47 -11.22 1.42 -18.17
C TYR A 47 -10.78 1.79 -16.76
N LYS A 48 -10.04 2.88 -16.59
CA LYS A 48 -9.60 3.38 -15.29
C LYS A 48 -10.77 3.77 -14.38
N ARG A 49 -11.85 4.36 -14.93
CA ARG A 49 -13.06 4.72 -14.17
C ARG A 49 -13.84 3.53 -13.60
N LYS A 50 -13.61 2.31 -14.08
CA LYS A 50 -14.24 1.10 -13.49
C LYS A 50 -13.82 0.89 -12.03
N ILE A 51 -12.64 1.35 -11.67
CA ILE A 51 -12.20 1.36 -10.27
C ILE A 51 -12.48 2.75 -9.70
N SER A 52 -13.41 2.81 -8.75
CA SER A 52 -13.81 4.09 -8.16
C SER A 52 -12.68 4.71 -7.32
N GLY A 53 -12.59 6.04 -7.34
CA GLY A 53 -11.66 6.77 -6.48
C GLY A 53 -11.77 6.37 -5.00
N PRO A 54 -12.99 6.26 -4.42
CA PRO A 54 -13.17 5.77 -3.05
C PRO A 54 -12.64 4.36 -2.79
N LEU A 55 -12.60 3.47 -3.78
CA LEU A 55 -11.96 2.16 -3.64
C LEU A 55 -10.43 2.30 -3.64
N MET A 56 -9.88 3.08 -4.56
CA MET A 56 -8.44 3.35 -4.62
C MET A 56 -7.93 4.00 -3.33
N ASP A 57 -8.71 4.88 -2.73
CA ASP A 57 -8.38 5.47 -1.42
C ASP A 57 -8.32 4.43 -0.29
N ARG A 58 -8.96 3.27 -0.46
CA ARG A 58 -8.92 2.17 0.50
C ARG A 58 -7.77 1.19 0.29
N ILE A 59 -7.12 1.21 -0.85
CA ILE A 59 -5.93 0.41 -1.14
C ILE A 59 -4.72 1.09 -0.48
N ASP A 60 -3.98 0.36 0.32
CA ASP A 60 -2.86 0.94 1.10
C ASP A 60 -1.61 1.13 0.24
N MET A 61 -1.31 0.18 -0.65
CA MET A 61 -0.13 0.19 -1.51
C MET A 61 -0.50 -0.09 -2.96
N GLN A 62 0.20 0.54 -3.89
CA GLN A 62 0.05 0.39 -5.34
C GLN A 62 1.43 0.21 -5.95
N ILE A 63 1.63 -0.86 -6.70
CA ILE A 63 2.93 -1.22 -7.28
C ILE A 63 2.75 -1.38 -8.79
N ASN A 64 3.56 -0.67 -9.56
CA ASN A 64 3.68 -0.88 -11.00
C ASN A 64 4.71 -1.98 -11.25
N LEU A 65 4.31 -3.00 -11.98
CA LEU A 65 5.21 -4.06 -12.43
C LEU A 65 5.56 -3.79 -13.89
N SER A 66 6.84 -3.63 -14.16
CA SER A 66 7.35 -3.59 -15.54
C SER A 66 7.34 -4.98 -16.15
N ARG A 67 7.41 -5.03 -17.48
CA ARG A 67 7.58 -6.28 -18.19
C ARG A 67 8.93 -6.90 -17.85
N VAL A 68 8.96 -8.21 -17.70
CA VAL A 68 10.20 -8.98 -17.55
C VAL A 68 10.85 -9.18 -18.93
N GLU A 69 12.09 -8.78 -19.07
CA GLU A 69 12.88 -8.99 -20.26
C GLU A 69 13.29 -10.47 -20.41
N PHE A 70 13.39 -10.96 -21.67
CA PHE A 70 13.79 -12.34 -21.90
C PHE A 70 15.20 -12.67 -21.37
N SER A 71 16.08 -11.68 -21.34
CA SER A 71 17.40 -11.74 -20.71
C SER A 71 17.33 -12.05 -19.22
N GLU A 72 16.39 -11.44 -18.49
CA GLU A 72 16.17 -11.64 -17.07
C GLU A 72 15.65 -13.06 -16.77
N LEU A 73 14.85 -13.63 -17.67
CA LEU A 73 14.36 -15.01 -17.54
C LEU A 73 15.48 -16.06 -17.66
N LYS A 74 16.59 -15.69 -18.31
CA LYS A 74 17.79 -16.57 -18.42
C LYS A 74 18.74 -16.44 -17.25
N THR A 75 18.59 -15.41 -16.43
CA THR A 75 19.47 -15.17 -15.28
C THR A 75 19.26 -16.29 -14.25
N LYS A 76 20.33 -17.01 -13.94
CA LYS A 76 20.32 -18.06 -12.91
C LYS A 76 20.37 -17.51 -11.48
N GLU A 77 20.44 -16.19 -11.32
CA GLU A 77 20.42 -15.56 -10.01
C GLU A 77 19.08 -15.84 -9.33
N LYS A 78 19.17 -16.57 -8.23
CA LYS A 78 18.00 -16.80 -7.38
C LYS A 78 17.69 -15.51 -6.64
N GLY A 79 16.49 -15.02 -6.74
CA GLY A 79 15.98 -13.94 -5.88
C GLY A 79 16.06 -14.32 -4.40
N GLU A 80 15.74 -13.38 -3.53
CA GLU A 80 15.69 -13.62 -2.09
C GLU A 80 14.77 -14.79 -1.75
N SER A 81 15.20 -15.69 -0.87
CA SER A 81 14.43 -16.87 -0.50
C SER A 81 13.20 -16.51 0.34
N SER A 82 12.12 -17.27 0.18
CA SER A 82 10.93 -17.10 1.04
C SER A 82 11.23 -17.27 2.53
N ALA A 83 12.26 -18.03 2.89
CA ALA A 83 12.69 -18.22 4.27
C ALA A 83 13.27 -16.91 4.84
N ALA A 84 14.16 -16.23 4.09
CA ALA A 84 14.73 -14.95 4.51
C ALA A 84 13.66 -13.85 4.62
N ILE A 85 12.75 -13.79 3.64
CA ILE A 85 11.61 -12.85 3.68
C ILE A 85 10.75 -13.12 4.92
N ARG A 86 10.43 -14.39 5.19
CA ARG A 86 9.62 -14.78 6.35
C ARG A 86 10.26 -14.37 7.66
N GLU A 87 11.55 -14.57 7.82
CA GLU A 87 12.28 -14.17 9.04
C GLU A 87 12.14 -12.68 9.32
N ARG A 88 12.35 -11.84 8.30
CA ARG A 88 12.21 -10.38 8.38
C ARG A 88 10.77 -9.97 8.72
N VAL A 89 9.78 -10.60 8.09
CA VAL A 89 8.36 -10.34 8.35
C VAL A 89 7.97 -10.76 9.76
N VAL A 90 8.44 -11.89 10.24
CA VAL A 90 8.15 -12.37 11.62
C VAL A 90 8.72 -11.40 12.65
N LYS A 91 9.96 -10.92 12.48
CA LYS A 91 10.55 -9.91 13.38
C LYS A 91 9.69 -8.64 13.45
N ALA A 92 9.29 -8.10 12.31
CA ALA A 92 8.42 -6.92 12.26
C ALA A 92 7.06 -7.17 12.91
N ARG A 93 6.48 -8.36 12.70
CA ARG A 93 5.19 -8.75 13.33
C ARG A 93 5.27 -8.87 14.84
N LEU A 94 6.37 -9.35 15.37
CA LEU A 94 6.59 -9.41 16.83
C LEU A 94 6.64 -7.99 17.43
N LEU A 95 7.35 -7.05 16.81
CA LEU A 95 7.36 -5.65 17.24
C LEU A 95 5.96 -5.02 17.22
N GLN A 96 5.16 -5.33 16.20
CA GLN A 96 3.78 -4.84 16.11
C GLN A 96 2.89 -5.44 17.20
N GLN A 97 3.05 -6.73 17.46
CA GLN A 97 2.29 -7.44 18.49
C GLN A 97 2.62 -6.87 19.88
N GLU A 98 3.89 -6.75 20.22
CA GLU A 98 4.34 -6.16 21.49
C GLU A 98 3.75 -4.76 21.72
N ARG A 99 3.78 -3.93 20.66
CA ARG A 99 3.24 -2.56 20.69
C ARG A 99 1.73 -2.49 20.89
N LEU A 100 0.97 -3.44 20.34
CA LEU A 100 -0.47 -3.33 20.14
C LEU A 100 -1.29 -4.37 20.94
N GLU A 101 -0.65 -5.36 21.57
CA GLU A 101 -1.31 -6.47 22.28
C GLU A 101 -2.26 -5.99 23.39
N ALA A 102 -1.82 -5.00 24.16
CA ALA A 102 -2.65 -4.41 25.23
C ALA A 102 -3.96 -3.76 24.73
N LEU A 103 -4.03 -3.49 23.42
CA LEU A 103 -5.21 -2.91 22.75
C LEU A 103 -6.03 -3.98 22.00
N GLY A 104 -5.66 -5.27 22.11
CA GLY A 104 -6.31 -6.36 21.37
C GLY A 104 -6.09 -6.29 19.84
N MET A 105 -5.01 -5.63 19.40
CA MET A 105 -4.63 -5.48 18.01
C MET A 105 -3.36 -6.29 17.71
N HIS A 106 -3.20 -6.76 16.47
CA HIS A 106 -2.09 -7.63 16.10
C HIS A 106 -1.20 -7.05 14.98
N CYS A 107 -1.56 -5.91 14.41
CA CYS A 107 -0.78 -5.28 13.34
C CYS A 107 -1.13 -3.79 13.16
N ASN A 108 -0.19 -3.06 12.56
CA ASN A 108 -0.35 -1.62 12.30
C ASN A 108 -1.59 -1.29 11.45
N ALA A 109 -2.03 -2.17 10.56
CA ALA A 109 -3.24 -1.96 9.75
C ALA A 109 -4.52 -1.80 10.59
N GLN A 110 -4.55 -2.37 11.80
CA GLN A 110 -5.70 -2.31 12.71
C GLN A 110 -5.76 -1.01 13.53
N MET A 111 -4.69 -0.22 13.57
CA MET A 111 -4.66 1.04 14.30
C MET A 111 -5.77 1.98 13.85
N GLY A 112 -6.47 2.59 14.81
CA GLY A 112 -7.34 3.73 14.59
C GLY A 112 -6.56 5.05 14.63
N ARG A 113 -7.26 6.19 14.63
CA ARG A 113 -6.63 7.52 14.65
C ARG A 113 -5.82 7.76 15.92
N SER A 114 -6.31 7.35 17.08
CA SER A 114 -5.62 7.47 18.38
C SER A 114 -4.27 6.75 18.39
N GLU A 115 -4.24 5.53 17.87
CA GLU A 115 -3.02 4.73 17.82
C GLU A 115 -2.03 5.29 16.78
N VAL A 116 -2.52 5.77 15.64
CA VAL A 116 -1.66 6.43 14.64
C VAL A 116 -0.97 7.64 15.24
N VAL A 117 -1.69 8.50 15.95
CA VAL A 117 -1.10 9.67 16.64
C VAL A 117 -0.07 9.24 17.68
N LYS A 118 -0.32 8.16 18.40
CA LYS A 118 0.58 7.68 19.47
C LYS A 118 1.83 6.98 18.94
N TYR A 119 1.69 6.11 17.92
CA TYR A 119 2.74 5.20 17.50
C TYR A 119 3.39 5.51 16.15
N CYS A 120 2.84 6.48 15.40
CA CYS A 120 3.38 6.91 14.12
C CYS A 120 3.88 8.36 14.17
N GLN A 121 4.59 8.70 15.24
CA GLN A 121 5.19 10.03 15.37
C GLN A 121 6.32 10.21 14.35
N LEU A 122 6.35 11.38 13.75
CA LEU A 122 7.36 11.79 12.78
C LEU A 122 8.34 12.76 13.45
N ASP A 123 9.61 12.66 13.10
CA ASP A 123 10.56 13.71 13.41
C ASP A 123 10.30 14.97 12.56
N ALA A 124 11.02 16.05 12.82
CA ALA A 124 10.83 17.33 12.11
C ALA A 124 11.10 17.20 10.59
N ALA A 125 12.07 16.37 10.20
CA ALA A 125 12.41 16.15 8.80
C ALA A 125 11.29 15.39 8.07
N ALA A 126 10.81 14.29 8.66
CA ALA A 126 9.70 13.52 8.13
C ALA A 126 8.40 14.33 8.10
N GLN A 127 8.16 15.19 9.09
CA GLN A 127 6.99 16.06 9.13
C GLN A 127 6.97 17.04 7.96
N ASN A 128 8.10 17.68 7.65
CA ASN A 128 8.24 18.55 6.48
C ASN A 128 7.99 17.80 5.16
N VAL A 129 8.46 16.57 5.05
CA VAL A 129 8.19 15.71 3.89
C VAL A 129 6.70 15.43 3.79
N MET A 130 6.04 15.02 4.87
CA MET A 130 4.60 14.74 4.88
C MET A 130 3.79 15.95 4.48
N GLU A 131 4.05 17.12 5.06
CA GLU A 131 3.33 18.35 4.75
C GLU A 131 3.45 18.75 3.27
N ARG A 132 4.67 18.68 2.74
CA ARG A 132 4.92 18.97 1.32
C ARG A 132 4.12 18.05 0.40
N TYR A 133 4.14 16.73 0.66
CA TYR A 133 3.41 15.77 -0.17
C TYR A 133 1.91 15.83 0.06
N PHE A 134 1.46 16.10 1.27
CA PHE A 134 0.04 16.27 1.59
C PHE A 134 -0.58 17.40 0.75
N ASN A 135 0.11 18.55 0.68
CA ASN A 135 -0.33 19.70 -0.09
C ASN A 135 -0.20 19.47 -1.62
N MET A 136 0.92 18.91 -2.07
CA MET A 136 1.18 18.67 -3.49
C MET A 136 0.19 17.67 -4.11
N LEU A 137 -0.19 16.63 -3.37
CA LEU A 137 -1.04 15.54 -3.87
C LEU A 137 -2.51 15.68 -3.44
N ASN A 138 -2.86 16.76 -2.73
CA ASN A 138 -4.21 16.98 -2.17
C ASN A 138 -4.72 15.74 -1.43
N LEU A 139 -3.92 15.22 -0.50
CA LEU A 139 -4.24 13.99 0.22
C LEU A 139 -5.42 14.20 1.17
N SER A 140 -6.27 13.19 1.29
CA SER A 140 -7.30 13.17 2.34
C SER A 140 -6.69 12.79 3.69
N ALA A 141 -7.37 13.15 4.80
CA ALA A 141 -6.97 12.71 6.14
C ALA A 141 -6.86 11.17 6.25
N ARG A 142 -7.73 10.44 5.53
CA ARG A 142 -7.66 8.97 5.46
C ARG A 142 -6.38 8.51 4.77
N SER A 143 -5.99 9.17 3.68
CA SER A 143 -4.74 8.87 2.97
C SER A 143 -3.53 9.13 3.83
N HIS A 144 -3.53 10.23 4.60
CA HIS A 144 -2.48 10.56 5.56
C HIS A 144 -2.28 9.42 6.58
N ASP A 145 -3.34 9.01 7.26
CA ASP A 145 -3.23 7.95 8.28
C ASP A 145 -2.78 6.60 7.68
N ARG A 146 -3.16 6.29 6.44
CA ARG A 146 -2.69 5.09 5.74
C ARG A 146 -1.21 5.15 5.42
N ILE A 147 -0.73 6.29 4.92
CA ILE A 147 0.71 6.49 4.68
C ILE A 147 1.49 6.29 5.97
N LEU A 148 1.04 6.85 7.08
CA LEU A 148 1.71 6.67 8.38
C LEU A 148 1.76 5.22 8.84
N LYS A 149 0.68 4.45 8.65
CA LYS A 149 0.67 3.01 8.98
C LYS A 149 1.64 2.20 8.11
N VAL A 150 1.74 2.53 6.83
CA VAL A 150 2.71 1.90 5.92
C VAL A 150 4.13 2.30 6.32
N ALA A 151 4.40 3.58 6.57
CA ALA A 151 5.70 4.08 7.02
C ALA A 151 6.13 3.42 8.34
N ARG A 152 5.20 3.25 9.31
CA ARG A 152 5.48 2.51 10.55
C ARG A 152 5.85 1.05 10.26
N THR A 153 5.18 0.41 9.30
CA THR A 153 5.49 -0.97 8.94
C THR A 153 6.84 -1.10 8.24
N ILE A 154 7.22 -0.13 7.41
CA ILE A 154 8.55 -0.06 6.78
C ILE A 154 9.62 0.11 7.86
N ALA A 155 9.42 1.01 8.82
CA ALA A 155 10.33 1.20 9.94
C ALA A 155 10.44 -0.06 10.82
N ASP A 156 9.34 -0.78 11.07
CA ASP A 156 9.37 -2.07 11.78
C ASP A 156 10.18 -3.12 11.01
N LEU A 157 10.07 -3.18 9.68
CA LEU A 157 10.85 -4.06 8.82
C LEU A 157 12.35 -3.70 8.81
N ALA A 158 12.67 -2.41 8.95
CA ALA A 158 14.05 -1.92 9.10
C ALA A 158 14.60 -2.09 10.52
N GLY A 159 13.77 -2.50 11.49
CA GLY A 159 14.13 -2.56 12.91
C GLY A 159 14.32 -1.18 13.55
N SER A 160 13.75 -0.13 12.96
CA SER A 160 13.83 1.24 13.47
C SER A 160 12.72 1.54 14.47
N GLU A 161 13.08 2.14 15.60
CA GLU A 161 12.13 2.60 16.60
C GLU A 161 11.30 3.79 16.09
N ASN A 162 11.91 4.68 15.31
CA ASN A 162 11.30 5.89 14.80
C ASN A 162 10.99 5.81 13.31
N ILE A 163 9.99 6.58 12.87
CA ILE A 163 9.70 6.78 11.46
C ILE A 163 10.50 7.99 11.01
N ASP A 164 11.52 7.77 10.20
CA ASP A 164 12.30 8.83 9.58
C ASP A 164 11.81 9.19 8.18
N ALA A 165 12.44 10.20 7.56
CA ALA A 165 12.06 10.69 6.24
C ALA A 165 12.18 9.64 5.13
N VAL A 166 13.09 8.65 5.26
CA VAL A 166 13.28 7.59 4.25
C VAL A 166 12.10 6.63 4.28
N HIS A 167 11.70 6.16 5.46
CA HIS A 167 10.53 5.28 5.63
C HIS A 167 9.25 5.94 5.13
N LEU A 168 9.11 7.25 5.39
CA LEU A 168 7.96 8.01 4.95
C LEU A 168 7.95 8.20 3.43
N ALA A 169 9.09 8.52 2.82
CA ALA A 169 9.20 8.69 1.37
C ALA A 169 8.85 7.39 0.63
N GLU A 170 9.32 6.25 1.10
CA GLU A 170 8.96 4.93 0.54
C GLU A 170 7.44 4.67 0.66
N ALA A 171 6.84 4.94 1.82
CA ALA A 171 5.40 4.79 2.01
C ALA A 171 4.57 5.67 1.06
N ILE A 172 5.01 6.90 0.83
CA ILE A 172 4.38 7.82 -0.13
C ILE A 172 4.53 7.28 -1.56
N GLN A 173 5.72 6.82 -1.93
CA GLN A 173 5.98 6.24 -3.25
C GLN A 173 5.08 5.04 -3.51
N LEU A 174 4.96 4.11 -2.57
CA LEU A 174 4.08 2.94 -2.67
C LEU A 174 2.61 3.30 -2.83
N ARG A 175 2.19 4.50 -2.44
CA ARG A 175 0.82 4.97 -2.59
C ARG A 175 0.59 5.77 -3.87
N THR A 176 1.60 6.41 -4.41
CA THR A 176 1.48 7.36 -5.52
C THR A 176 1.96 6.79 -6.86
N SER A 177 2.57 5.61 -6.88
CA SER A 177 3.18 4.98 -8.06
C SER A 177 2.23 4.82 -9.27
N VAL A 178 0.91 4.88 -9.06
CA VAL A 178 -0.12 4.66 -10.11
C VAL A 178 -0.89 5.94 -10.47
N ARG A 179 -0.59 7.08 -9.84
CA ARG A 179 -1.21 8.34 -10.28
C ARG A 179 -0.47 8.87 -11.51
N PRO A 180 -1.18 9.05 -12.64
CA PRO A 180 -0.60 9.62 -13.85
C PRO A 180 -0.20 11.07 -13.65
#